data_9bb452436f68e75a32c88e2d8991e638
#
_entry.id   9bb452436f68e75a32c88e2d8991e638
#
_cell.length_a   1.000
_cell.length_b   1.000
_cell.length_c   1.000
_cell.angle_alpha   90.00
_cell.angle_beta   90.00
_cell.angle_gamma   90.00
#
_symmetry.space_group_name_H-M   'P 1'
#
loop_
_entity.id
_entity.type
_entity.pdbx_description
1 polymer ?
#
loop_
_entity_poly.entity_id
_entity_poly.type
_entity_poly.pdbx_seq_one_letter_code
_entity_poly.pdbx_strand_id
1 'polypeptide(L)'
;EAILLELFEIEVAAWAKGFATLLETLMAGATVAEVAQALSDSLKDRKIYTALFGALASEIEPRLSEELLIRSRRALREAFIGLLGQLRRVLPHLSKSQLNEFLTLHPMFQSGAWPYASPRADLSRLLDREEFSGMRMNFGERVRWHALILLLGLESVSQPRIRPVSDIVD
;
A
#
# COMPACT_ATOMS: atom_id res chain seq x y z
N GLU A 1 -1.11 -17.67 -14.48
CA GLU A 1 -0.33 -16.56 -13.92
C GLU A 1 -0.53 -15.27 -14.71
N ALA A 2 -0.49 -15.28 -16.04
CA ALA A 2 -0.68 -14.10 -16.89
C ALA A 2 -2.02 -13.38 -16.63
N ILE A 3 -3.11 -14.14 -16.44
CA ILE A 3 -4.44 -13.60 -16.10
C ILE A 3 -4.43 -12.91 -14.73
N LEU A 4 -3.75 -13.50 -13.74
CA LEU A 4 -3.63 -12.89 -12.40
C LEU A 4 -2.81 -11.60 -12.46
N LEU A 5 -1.77 -11.57 -13.28
CA LEU A 5 -0.98 -10.37 -13.48
C LEU A 5 -1.79 -9.26 -14.17
N GLU A 6 -2.56 -9.60 -15.22
CA GLU A 6 -3.43 -8.63 -15.89
C GLU A 6 -4.47 -8.04 -14.93
N LEU A 7 -5.10 -8.90 -14.14
CA LEU A 7 -6.03 -8.44 -13.11
C LEU A 7 -5.33 -7.55 -12.07
N PHE A 8 -4.12 -7.91 -11.66
CA PHE A 8 -3.32 -7.09 -10.75
C PHE A 8 -3.01 -5.70 -11.34
N GLU A 9 -2.63 -5.62 -12.60
CA GLU A 9 -2.35 -4.34 -13.28
C GLU A 9 -3.59 -3.44 -13.32
N ILE A 10 -4.76 -4.01 -13.65
CA ILE A 10 -6.04 -3.29 -13.63
C ILE A 10 -6.34 -2.77 -12.22
N GLU A 11 -6.21 -3.63 -11.22
CA GLU A 11 -6.54 -3.30 -9.84
C GLU A 11 -5.58 -2.29 -9.22
N VAL A 12 -4.27 -2.38 -9.49
CA VAL A 12 -3.30 -1.41 -8.97
C VAL A 12 -3.49 -0.04 -9.60
N ALA A 13 -3.78 0.04 -10.91
CA ALA A 13 -4.08 1.29 -11.59
C ALA A 13 -5.38 1.94 -11.05
N ALA A 14 -6.42 1.12 -10.85
CA ALA A 14 -7.69 1.58 -10.32
C ALA A 14 -7.58 2.04 -8.85
N TRP A 15 -6.79 1.34 -8.03
CA TRP A 15 -6.50 1.77 -6.66
C TRP A 15 -5.71 3.08 -6.63
N ALA A 16 -4.64 3.17 -7.40
CA ALA A 16 -3.79 4.37 -7.43
C ALA A 16 -4.58 5.61 -7.87
N LYS A 17 -5.45 5.46 -8.88
CA LYS A 17 -6.37 6.52 -9.32
C LYS A 17 -7.34 6.90 -8.19
N GLY A 18 -7.96 5.94 -7.52
CA GLY A 18 -8.87 6.18 -6.41
C GLY A 18 -8.19 6.90 -5.24
N PHE A 19 -7.00 6.49 -4.87
CA PHE A 19 -6.23 7.15 -3.82
C PHE A 19 -5.80 8.56 -4.24
N ALA A 20 -5.34 8.76 -5.48
CA ALA A 20 -5.02 10.09 -6.01
C ALA A 20 -6.23 11.03 -5.95
N THR A 21 -7.44 10.55 -6.32
CA THR A 21 -8.67 11.34 -6.23
C THR A 21 -8.99 11.75 -4.78
N LEU A 22 -8.80 10.85 -3.80
CA LEU A 22 -8.96 11.22 -2.39
C LEU A 22 -7.93 12.25 -1.94
N LEU A 23 -6.68 12.11 -2.36
CA LEU A 23 -5.64 13.11 -2.09
C LEU A 23 -5.96 14.47 -2.72
N GLU A 24 -6.61 14.52 -3.90
CA GLU A 24 -7.03 15.77 -4.55
C GLU A 24 -8.04 16.55 -3.73
N THR A 25 -8.85 15.89 -2.91
CA THR A 25 -9.79 16.56 -1.98
C THR A 25 -9.10 17.22 -0.80
N LEU A 26 -7.85 16.85 -0.51
CA LEU A 26 -7.08 17.42 0.60
C LEU A 26 -6.37 18.71 0.16
N MET A 27 -6.29 19.66 1.07
CA MET A 27 -5.54 20.90 0.85
C MET A 27 -4.01 20.64 0.89
N ALA A 28 -3.24 21.52 0.27
CA ALA A 28 -1.79 21.57 0.46
C ALA A 28 -1.50 21.85 1.95
N GLY A 29 -0.59 21.07 2.55
CA GLY A 29 -0.29 21.14 3.99
C GLY A 29 -1.29 20.37 4.86
N ALA A 30 -2.03 19.42 4.28
CA ALA A 30 -2.84 18.48 5.04
C ALA A 30 -1.99 17.76 6.11
N THR A 31 -2.64 17.31 7.16
CA THR A 31 -1.99 16.54 8.21
C THR A 31 -1.70 15.11 7.74
N VAL A 32 -0.67 14.49 8.31
CA VAL A 32 -0.38 13.07 8.04
C VAL A 32 -1.57 12.16 8.43
N ALA A 33 -2.39 12.56 9.39
CA ALA A 33 -3.59 11.84 9.79
C ALA A 33 -4.67 11.83 8.69
N GLU A 34 -4.87 12.95 8.00
CA GLU A 34 -5.79 13.05 6.86
C GLU A 34 -5.32 12.20 5.69
N VAL A 35 -4.02 12.18 5.40
CA VAL A 35 -3.44 11.32 4.35
C VAL A 35 -3.57 9.84 4.74
N ALA A 36 -3.31 9.47 5.99
CA ALA A 36 -3.49 8.10 6.49
C ALA A 36 -4.96 7.65 6.41
N GLN A 37 -5.91 8.55 6.68
CA GLN A 37 -7.34 8.28 6.52
C GLN A 37 -7.71 8.09 5.04
N ALA A 38 -7.28 8.97 4.14
CA ALA A 38 -7.51 8.86 2.71
C ALA A 38 -6.96 7.53 2.14
N LEU A 39 -5.78 7.10 2.59
CA LEU A 39 -5.21 5.82 2.20
C LEU A 39 -6.08 4.64 2.67
N SER A 40 -6.53 4.64 3.92
CA SER A 40 -7.45 3.61 4.44
C SER A 40 -8.76 3.57 3.65
N ASP A 41 -9.33 4.74 3.37
CA ASP A 41 -10.58 4.86 2.60
C ASP A 41 -10.43 4.36 1.16
N SER A 42 -9.26 4.56 0.55
CA SER A 42 -8.96 4.07 -0.81
C SER A 42 -9.00 2.54 -0.94
N LEU A 43 -8.91 1.81 0.18
CA LEU A 43 -8.87 0.35 0.22
C LEU A 43 -10.20 -0.31 0.61
N LYS A 44 -11.21 0.45 1.07
CA LYS A 44 -12.46 -0.08 1.65
C LYS A 44 -13.15 -1.13 0.77
N ASP A 45 -13.26 -0.88 -0.52
CA ASP A 45 -13.98 -1.77 -1.44
C ASP A 45 -13.05 -2.48 -2.44
N ARG A 46 -11.75 -2.57 -2.09
CA ARG A 46 -10.71 -3.11 -2.97
C ARG A 46 -10.12 -4.42 -2.48
N LYS A 47 -11.00 -5.35 -2.12
CA LYS A 47 -10.58 -6.68 -1.60
C LYS A 47 -9.75 -7.46 -2.61
N ILE A 48 -10.09 -7.39 -3.91
CA ILE A 48 -9.35 -8.08 -4.97
C ILE A 48 -7.94 -7.51 -5.08
N TYR A 49 -7.79 -6.19 -5.16
CA TYR A 49 -6.49 -5.52 -5.15
C TYR A 49 -5.65 -5.96 -3.95
N THR A 50 -6.22 -5.89 -2.76
CA THR A 50 -5.49 -6.20 -1.52
C THR A 50 -5.06 -7.67 -1.46
N ALA A 51 -5.91 -8.60 -1.91
CA ALA A 51 -5.59 -10.02 -1.98
C ALA A 51 -4.47 -10.30 -2.99
N LEU A 52 -4.55 -9.74 -4.20
CA LEU A 52 -3.54 -9.90 -5.25
C LEU A 52 -2.21 -9.28 -4.82
N PHE A 53 -2.26 -8.10 -4.21
CA PHE A 53 -1.05 -7.43 -3.70
C PHE A 53 -0.39 -8.24 -2.58
N GLY A 54 -1.19 -8.84 -1.68
CA GLY A 54 -0.70 -9.75 -0.63
C GLY A 54 -0.02 -11.01 -1.18
N ALA A 55 -0.52 -11.55 -2.29
CA ALA A 55 0.01 -12.75 -2.93
C ALA A 55 1.14 -12.46 -3.95
N LEU A 56 1.35 -11.20 -4.33
CA LEU A 56 2.21 -10.84 -5.45
C LEU A 56 3.62 -11.42 -5.30
N ALA A 57 4.31 -11.07 -4.23
CA ALA A 57 5.72 -11.43 -4.03
C ALA A 57 5.92 -12.91 -3.70
N SER A 58 4.99 -13.55 -2.99
CA SER A 58 5.12 -14.91 -2.48
C SER A 58 4.55 -15.99 -3.41
N GLU A 59 3.51 -15.66 -4.17
CA GLU A 59 2.77 -16.67 -4.93
C GLU A 59 2.74 -16.39 -6.44
N ILE A 60 2.65 -15.12 -6.86
CA ILE A 60 2.49 -14.74 -8.26
C ILE A 60 3.86 -14.58 -8.92
N GLU A 61 4.71 -13.69 -8.43
CA GLU A 61 6.00 -13.37 -9.04
C GLU A 61 6.94 -14.57 -9.21
N PRO A 62 7.06 -15.54 -8.28
CA PRO A 62 7.94 -16.69 -8.47
C PRO A 62 7.59 -17.59 -9.66
N ARG A 63 6.39 -17.40 -10.22
CA ARG A 63 5.87 -18.19 -11.35
C ARG A 63 5.85 -17.42 -12.67
N LEU A 64 6.27 -16.15 -12.66
CA LEU A 64 6.27 -15.31 -13.84
C LEU A 64 7.56 -15.49 -14.64
N SER A 65 7.45 -15.35 -15.98
CA SER A 65 8.63 -15.13 -16.83
C SER A 65 9.25 -13.76 -16.54
N GLU A 66 10.51 -13.57 -16.92
CA GLU A 66 11.21 -12.28 -16.78
C GLU A 66 10.43 -11.13 -17.44
N GLU A 67 9.87 -11.36 -18.62
CA GLU A 67 9.06 -10.37 -19.33
C GLU A 67 7.84 -9.93 -18.51
N LEU A 68 7.12 -10.89 -17.92
CA LEU A 68 5.96 -10.60 -17.08
C LEU A 68 6.36 -9.93 -15.76
N LEU A 69 7.52 -10.28 -15.19
CA LEU A 69 8.08 -9.58 -14.02
C LEU A 69 8.38 -8.11 -14.33
N ILE A 70 9.02 -7.83 -15.45
CA ILE A 70 9.29 -6.45 -15.90
C ILE A 70 7.98 -5.69 -16.07
N ARG A 71 6.97 -6.30 -16.67
CA ARG A 71 5.64 -5.71 -16.85
C ARG A 71 4.98 -5.38 -15.52
N SER A 72 5.00 -6.30 -14.55
CA SER A 72 4.51 -6.09 -13.18
C SER A 72 5.19 -4.90 -12.49
N ARG A 73 6.52 -4.84 -12.57
CA ARG A 73 7.30 -3.75 -11.97
C ARG A 73 7.02 -2.40 -12.61
N ARG A 74 6.80 -2.35 -13.91
CA ARG A 74 6.41 -1.12 -14.61
C ARG A 74 5.05 -0.62 -14.14
N ALA A 75 4.05 -1.49 -14.03
CA ALA A 75 2.71 -1.11 -13.54
C ALA A 75 2.77 -0.51 -12.11
N LEU A 76 3.51 -1.14 -11.20
CA LEU A 76 3.73 -0.61 -9.86
C LEU A 76 4.45 0.74 -9.88
N ARG A 77 5.50 0.85 -10.69
CA ARG A 77 6.27 2.09 -10.82
C ARG A 77 5.42 3.26 -11.30
N GLU A 78 4.60 3.05 -12.31
CA GLU A 78 3.69 4.08 -12.86
C GLU A 78 2.68 4.54 -11.80
N ALA A 79 2.05 3.60 -11.08
CA ALA A 79 1.13 3.90 -10.00
C ALA A 79 1.80 4.76 -8.91
N PHE A 80 3.01 4.41 -8.49
CA PHE A 80 3.73 5.11 -7.42
C PHE A 80 4.26 6.48 -7.85
N ILE A 81 4.68 6.65 -9.11
CA ILE A 81 5.09 7.97 -9.63
C ILE A 81 3.90 8.95 -9.60
N GLY A 82 2.71 8.51 -10.02
CA GLY A 82 1.50 9.32 -9.96
C GLY A 82 1.14 9.73 -8.53
N LEU A 83 1.19 8.78 -7.59
CA LEU A 83 0.91 9.04 -6.19
C LEU A 83 1.95 9.95 -5.52
N LEU A 84 3.23 9.80 -5.86
CA LEU A 84 4.30 10.66 -5.33
C LEU A 84 4.04 12.14 -5.62
N GLY A 85 3.56 12.47 -6.83
CA GLY A 85 3.19 13.84 -7.19
C GLY A 85 2.10 14.42 -6.28
N GLN A 86 1.05 13.66 -6.03
CA GLN A 86 -0.05 14.06 -5.15
C GLN A 86 0.39 14.15 -3.67
N LEU A 87 1.16 13.19 -3.19
CA LEU A 87 1.69 13.22 -1.82
C LEU A 87 2.58 14.43 -1.57
N ARG A 88 3.43 14.81 -2.53
CA ARG A 88 4.26 16.03 -2.43
C ARG A 88 3.42 17.31 -2.36
N ARG A 89 2.28 17.33 -3.03
CA ARG A 89 1.35 18.47 -2.97
C ARG A 89 0.70 18.59 -1.59
N VAL A 90 0.23 17.49 -1.02
CA VAL A 90 -0.51 17.49 0.25
C VAL A 90 0.41 17.52 1.48
N LEU A 91 1.62 16.94 1.40
CA LEU A 91 2.63 16.89 2.46
C LEU A 91 3.91 17.61 2.02
N PRO A 92 3.89 18.93 1.76
CA PRO A 92 5.05 19.67 1.20
C PRO A 92 6.24 19.74 2.19
N HIS A 93 6.03 19.48 3.46
CA HIS A 93 7.07 19.42 4.48
C HIS A 93 7.90 18.14 4.45
N LEU A 94 7.39 17.06 3.80
CA LEU A 94 8.16 15.85 3.60
C LEU A 94 8.96 15.92 2.30
N SER A 95 10.23 15.53 2.37
CA SER A 95 11.09 15.43 1.20
C SER A 95 10.63 14.32 0.24
N LYS A 96 11.06 14.43 -1.03
CA LYS A 96 10.81 13.36 -2.03
C LYS A 96 11.31 12.00 -1.53
N SER A 97 12.46 11.98 -0.86
CA SER A 97 13.06 10.75 -0.33
C SER A 97 12.20 10.12 0.77
N GLN A 98 11.66 10.91 1.71
CA GLN A 98 10.76 10.43 2.76
C GLN A 98 9.45 9.88 2.19
N LEU A 99 8.89 10.54 1.18
CA LEU A 99 7.68 10.05 0.51
C LEU A 99 7.92 8.78 -0.32
N ASN A 100 9.07 8.64 -0.96
CA ASN A 100 9.47 7.39 -1.60
C ASN A 100 9.60 6.25 -0.59
N GLU A 101 10.18 6.53 0.58
CA GLU A 101 10.28 5.56 1.66
C GLU A 101 8.89 5.12 2.16
N PHE A 102 7.97 6.07 2.31
CA PHE A 102 6.58 5.76 2.63
C PHE A 102 5.94 4.82 1.58
N LEU A 103 6.09 5.15 0.29
CA LEU A 103 5.55 4.33 -0.82
C LEU A 103 6.24 2.95 -0.93
N THR A 104 7.42 2.79 -0.37
CA THR A 104 8.15 1.51 -0.32
C THR A 104 7.71 0.65 0.86
N LEU A 105 7.71 1.22 2.07
CA LEU A 105 7.49 0.46 3.31
C LEU A 105 6.02 0.16 3.57
N HIS A 106 5.13 1.11 3.25
CA HIS A 106 3.70 0.92 3.52
C HIS A 106 3.08 -0.26 2.75
N PRO A 107 3.35 -0.46 1.45
CA PRO A 107 2.88 -1.63 0.71
C PRO A 107 3.41 -2.97 1.26
N MET A 108 4.63 -3.01 1.79
CA MET A 108 5.17 -4.22 2.45
C MET A 108 4.35 -4.59 3.68
N PHE A 109 3.99 -3.60 4.52
CA PHE A 109 3.07 -3.81 5.63
C PHE A 109 1.70 -4.30 5.15
N GLN A 110 1.14 -3.66 4.13
CA GLN A 110 -0.17 -3.98 3.58
C GLN A 110 -0.22 -5.43 3.08
N SER A 111 0.81 -5.86 2.34
CA SER A 111 0.96 -7.23 1.87
C SER A 111 0.99 -8.24 3.03
N GLY A 112 1.76 -7.98 4.07
CA GLY A 112 1.87 -8.85 5.24
C GLY A 112 0.62 -8.83 6.14
N ALA A 113 -0.12 -7.73 6.21
CA ALA A 113 -1.28 -7.59 7.09
C ALA A 113 -2.55 -8.25 6.54
N TRP A 114 -2.70 -8.34 5.20
CA TRP A 114 -3.91 -8.86 4.57
C TRP A 114 -4.29 -10.29 4.99
N PRO A 115 -3.39 -11.28 5.03
CA PRO A 115 -3.73 -12.64 5.46
C PRO A 115 -4.29 -12.72 6.89
N TYR A 116 -3.87 -11.82 7.78
CA TYR A 116 -4.39 -11.74 9.15
C TYR A 116 -5.78 -11.10 9.22
N ALA A 117 -6.07 -10.17 8.32
CA ALA A 117 -7.38 -9.49 8.26
C ALA A 117 -8.41 -10.29 7.46
N SER A 118 -7.96 -11.16 6.55
CA SER A 118 -8.80 -12.04 5.73
C SER A 118 -8.36 -13.51 5.89
N PRO A 119 -8.48 -14.08 7.10
CA PRO A 119 -8.04 -15.44 7.38
C PRO A 119 -8.92 -16.47 6.67
N ARG A 120 -8.38 -17.69 6.48
CA ARG A 120 -9.14 -18.84 5.99
C ARG A 120 -10.33 -19.12 6.90
N ALA A 121 -11.34 -19.78 6.35
CA ALA A 121 -12.63 -20.03 7.03
C ALA A 121 -12.51 -20.78 8.37
N ASP A 122 -11.54 -21.70 8.49
CA ASP A 122 -11.27 -22.44 9.71
C ASP A 122 -10.71 -21.53 10.82
N LEU A 123 -9.71 -20.70 10.49
CA LEU A 123 -9.16 -19.71 11.41
C LEU A 123 -10.19 -18.60 11.72
N SER A 124 -10.97 -18.17 10.73
CA SER A 124 -12.02 -17.18 10.96
C SER A 124 -13.03 -17.68 12.02
N ARG A 125 -13.48 -18.96 11.94
CA ARG A 125 -14.36 -19.56 12.93
C ARG A 125 -13.71 -19.68 14.32
N LEU A 126 -12.39 -19.91 14.37
CA LEU A 126 -11.66 -19.92 15.64
C LEU A 126 -11.67 -18.53 16.29
N LEU A 127 -11.45 -17.48 15.49
CA LEU A 127 -11.47 -16.10 15.95
C LEU A 127 -12.86 -15.58 16.36
N ASP A 128 -13.94 -16.34 16.07
CA ASP A 128 -15.30 -16.03 16.56
C ASP A 128 -15.51 -16.43 18.03
N ARG A 129 -14.62 -17.26 18.59
CA ARG A 129 -14.69 -17.62 20.01
C ARG A 129 -14.31 -16.42 20.88
N GLU A 130 -14.98 -16.27 22.02
CA GLU A 130 -14.78 -15.16 22.95
C GLU A 130 -13.30 -15.00 23.35
N GLU A 131 -12.62 -16.11 23.66
CA GLU A 131 -11.19 -16.13 24.05
C GLU A 131 -10.22 -15.59 22.98
N PHE A 132 -10.62 -15.57 21.68
CA PHE A 132 -9.79 -15.12 20.56
C PHE A 132 -10.36 -13.87 19.86
N SER A 133 -11.51 -13.36 20.26
CA SER A 133 -12.18 -12.22 19.60
C SER A 133 -11.31 -10.97 19.51
N GLY A 134 -10.46 -10.73 20.52
CA GLY A 134 -9.48 -9.62 20.54
C GLY A 134 -8.34 -9.75 19.52
N MET A 135 -8.17 -10.91 18.87
CA MET A 135 -7.15 -11.15 17.83
C MET A 135 -7.66 -10.83 16.41
N ARG A 136 -8.96 -10.52 16.26
CA ARG A 136 -9.50 -10.09 14.95
C ARG A 136 -8.87 -8.77 14.53
N MET A 137 -8.43 -8.74 13.28
CA MET A 137 -7.83 -7.53 12.70
C MET A 137 -8.83 -6.79 11.80
N ASN A 138 -9.05 -5.52 12.08
CA ASN A 138 -9.67 -4.62 11.13
C ASN A 138 -8.60 -4.06 10.20
N PHE A 139 -8.62 -4.48 8.93
CA PHE A 139 -7.61 -4.12 7.95
C PHE A 139 -7.49 -2.60 7.75
N GLY A 140 -8.62 -1.91 7.54
CA GLY A 140 -8.62 -0.46 7.30
C GLY A 140 -8.04 0.33 8.47
N GLU A 141 -8.42 -0.03 9.71
CA GLU A 141 -7.85 0.61 10.91
C GLU A 141 -6.35 0.38 11.03
N ARG A 142 -5.87 -0.83 10.73
CA ARG A 142 -4.43 -1.16 10.80
C ARG A 142 -3.65 -0.45 9.72
N VAL A 143 -4.18 -0.37 8.50
CA VAL A 143 -3.58 0.40 7.40
C VAL A 143 -3.46 1.88 7.80
N ARG A 144 -4.56 2.49 8.28
CA ARG A 144 -4.57 3.87 8.74
C ARG A 144 -3.54 4.11 9.85
N TRP A 145 -3.53 3.25 10.84
CA TRP A 145 -2.63 3.38 11.99
C TRP A 145 -1.16 3.22 11.60
N HIS A 146 -0.85 2.23 10.76
CA HIS A 146 0.50 2.05 10.24
C HIS A 146 0.95 3.25 9.39
N ALA A 147 0.10 3.73 8.48
CA ALA A 147 0.43 4.90 7.65
C ALA A 147 0.71 6.13 8.50
N LEU A 148 -0.12 6.38 9.53
CA LEU A 148 0.07 7.49 10.47
C LEU A 148 1.41 7.38 11.20
N ILE A 149 1.72 6.25 11.82
CA ILE A 149 2.98 6.04 12.55
C ILE A 149 4.18 6.18 11.61
N LEU A 150 4.10 5.59 10.41
CA LEU A 150 5.18 5.66 9.44
C LEU A 150 5.45 7.09 8.97
N LEU A 151 4.40 7.85 8.62
CA LEU A 151 4.55 9.24 8.19
C LEU A 151 5.11 10.12 9.33
N LEU A 152 4.61 9.99 10.56
CA LEU A 152 5.15 10.70 11.73
C LEU A 152 6.62 10.33 11.99
N GLY A 153 6.96 9.04 11.84
CA GLY A 153 8.34 8.58 11.96
C GLY A 153 9.24 9.20 10.89
N LEU A 154 8.77 9.27 9.65
CA LEU A 154 9.51 9.88 8.54
C LEU A 154 9.69 11.40 8.72
N GLU A 155 8.74 12.12 9.32
CA GLU A 155 8.90 13.53 9.68
C GLU A 155 10.07 13.74 10.65
N SER A 156 10.30 12.79 11.56
CA SER A 156 11.36 12.88 12.59
C SER A 156 12.75 12.47 12.07
N VAL A 157 12.85 11.82 10.89
CA VAL A 157 14.10 11.34 10.32
C VAL A 157 14.62 12.32 9.27
N SER A 158 15.76 12.96 9.54
CA SER A 158 16.36 13.98 8.66
C SER A 158 16.82 13.44 7.30
N GLN A 159 17.18 12.16 7.21
CA GLN A 159 17.52 11.47 5.95
C GLN A 159 17.13 9.97 6.04
N PRO A 160 16.34 9.44 5.10
CA PRO A 160 16.12 8.01 4.99
C PRO A 160 17.43 7.29 4.68
N ARG A 161 17.67 6.18 5.36
CA ARG A 161 18.89 5.36 5.19
C ARG A 161 18.85 4.41 4.01
N ILE A 162 17.70 4.31 3.32
CA ILE A 162 17.47 3.38 2.20
C ILE A 162 17.42 4.19 0.90
N ARG A 163 18.05 3.67 -0.17
CA ARG A 163 17.97 4.30 -1.49
C ARG A 163 16.54 4.31 -1.99
N PRO A 164 16.03 5.43 -2.53
CA PRO A 164 14.69 5.48 -3.10
C PRO A 164 14.55 4.48 -4.26
N VAL A 165 13.34 3.95 -4.43
CA VAL A 165 13.01 3.02 -5.54
C VAL A 165 13.34 3.61 -6.91
N SER A 166 13.30 4.96 -7.03
CA SER A 166 13.68 5.67 -8.26
C SER A 166 15.17 5.52 -8.64
N ASP A 167 16.05 5.22 -7.67
CA ASP A 167 17.50 5.11 -7.91
C ASP A 167 17.94 3.66 -8.22
N ILE A 168 17.00 2.74 -8.22
CA ILE A 168 17.21 1.32 -8.58
C ILE A 168 17.04 1.09 -10.10
N VAL A 169 16.68 2.12 -10.84
CA VAL A 169 16.25 2.04 -12.25
C VAL A 169 17.07 2.97 -13.16
N ASP A 170 18.38 3.13 -12.88
CA ASP A 170 19.35 3.64 -13.85
C ASP A 170 20.21 2.50 -14.42
#